data_3f1d613f32d20fd32c54950a7240e857
#
_entry.id   3f1d613f32d20fd32c54950a7240e857
#
_cell.length_a   1.000
_cell.length_b   1.000
_cell.length_c   1.000
_cell.angle_alpha   90.00
_cell.angle_beta   90.00
_cell.angle_gamma   90.00
#
_symmetry.space_group_name_H-M   'P 1'
#
loop_
_entity.id
_entity.type
_entity.pdbx_description
1 polymer ?
#
loop_
_entity_poly.entity_id
_entity_poly.type
_entity_poly.pdbx_seq_one_letter_code
_entity_poly.pdbx_strand_id
1 'polypeptide(L)'
;MKLSLASIGRLLAQLGLTCQKPLFRAYQQNPTLVEAWLQTEYPKIRAQAKRVGAEIFFEDESGVRSDFHSGTTWAPKGQTPIVRVTGARFSLNMISAISPRGTLRFMVVRGGVGAQVFITFLKRLLAGMDHPIFLIVDGHPAHRAKSVQRFMESLEGRLKIFFLPPYSPELNPDELVWNDVKNRGVARAIVNGPRDLLRAVVGRLRYLQKTPNMVQSFFHAPETRYAAAM
;
A
#
# COMPACT_ATOMS: atom_id res chain seq x y z
N MET A 1 -3.11 23.71 43.04
CA MET A 1 -3.26 24.66 41.93
C MET A 1 -3.93 23.94 40.77
N LYS A 2 -5.10 24.39 40.29
CA LYS A 2 -5.77 23.77 39.14
C LYS A 2 -5.46 24.62 37.89
N LEU A 3 -4.78 24.06 36.93
CA LEU A 3 -4.50 24.71 35.65
C LEU A 3 -5.66 24.46 34.69
N SER A 4 -6.01 25.47 33.88
CA SER A 4 -6.97 25.28 32.77
C SER A 4 -6.30 24.53 31.62
N LEU A 5 -7.10 23.84 30.77
CA LEU A 5 -6.59 23.19 29.57
C LEU A 5 -5.85 24.16 28.65
N ALA A 6 -6.32 25.41 28.54
CA ALA A 6 -5.65 26.44 27.75
C ALA A 6 -4.28 26.84 28.34
N SER A 7 -4.16 26.85 29.67
CA SER A 7 -2.87 27.11 30.35
C SER A 7 -1.88 25.98 30.14
N ILE A 8 -2.36 24.73 30.18
CA ILE A 8 -1.54 23.55 29.86
C ILE A 8 -1.08 23.59 28.40
N GLY A 9 -1.97 23.91 27.48
CA GLY A 9 -1.62 24.03 26.06
C GLY A 9 -0.54 25.09 25.80
N ARG A 10 -0.64 26.26 26.47
CA ARG A 10 0.39 27.32 26.38
C ARG A 10 1.74 26.86 26.95
N LEU A 11 1.72 26.18 28.09
CA LEU A 11 2.95 25.65 28.70
C LEU A 11 3.62 24.61 27.79
N LEU A 12 2.85 23.69 27.22
CA LEU A 12 3.38 22.71 26.27
C LEU A 12 3.99 23.38 25.03
N ALA A 13 3.33 24.42 24.49
CA ALA A 13 3.86 25.18 23.37
C ALA A 13 5.17 25.91 23.73
N GLN A 14 5.28 26.48 24.93
CA GLN A 14 6.53 27.10 25.42
C GLN A 14 7.67 26.08 25.56
N LEU A 15 7.34 24.81 25.86
CA LEU A 15 8.31 23.71 25.90
C LEU A 15 8.60 23.11 24.52
N GLY A 16 8.09 23.70 23.43
CA GLY A 16 8.27 23.20 22.07
C GLY A 16 7.49 21.94 21.75
N LEU A 17 6.52 21.56 22.63
CA LEU A 17 5.68 20.38 22.44
C LEU A 17 4.40 20.75 21.68
N THR A 18 4.11 20.01 20.63
CA THR A 18 2.89 20.13 19.84
C THR A 18 2.15 18.78 19.80
N CYS A 19 0.84 18.84 19.58
CA CYS A 19 0.07 17.63 19.44
C CYS A 19 0.47 16.92 18.13
N GLN A 20 1.06 15.73 18.24
CA GLN A 20 1.53 14.92 17.12
C GLN A 20 0.73 13.63 17.04
N LYS A 21 0.44 13.18 15.82
CA LYS A 21 -0.07 11.83 15.61
C LYS A 21 1.10 10.85 15.73
N PRO A 22 1.04 9.88 16.67
CA PRO A 22 2.13 8.92 16.82
C PRO A 22 2.31 8.08 15.56
N LEU A 23 3.56 7.83 15.20
CA LEU A 23 3.92 6.84 14.19
C LEU A 23 4.02 5.47 14.87
N PHE A 24 3.33 4.49 14.28
CA PHE A 24 3.42 3.11 14.71
C PHE A 24 4.51 2.41 13.90
N ARG A 25 5.54 1.92 14.56
CA ARG A 25 6.58 1.07 13.97
C ARG A 25 6.58 -0.26 14.69
N ALA A 26 6.78 -1.35 13.94
CA ALA A 26 6.92 -2.66 14.53
C ALA A 26 8.19 -2.68 15.41
N TYR A 27 8.10 -3.18 16.64
CA TYR A 27 9.28 -3.30 17.52
C TYR A 27 10.32 -4.29 16.98
N GLN A 28 9.90 -5.19 16.08
CA GLN A 28 10.77 -6.13 15.38
C GLN A 28 11.55 -5.48 14.21
N GLN A 29 11.24 -4.24 13.85
CA GLN A 29 11.96 -3.52 12.80
C GLN A 29 13.42 -3.32 13.21
N ASN A 30 14.31 -3.57 12.27
CA ASN A 30 15.74 -3.33 12.46
C ASN A 30 16.15 -2.01 11.75
N PRO A 31 16.45 -0.93 12.50
CA PRO A 31 16.83 0.35 11.91
C PRO A 31 18.06 0.27 11.01
N THR A 32 19.03 -0.59 11.33
CA THR A 32 20.25 -0.79 10.53
C THR A 32 19.91 -1.36 9.14
N LEU A 33 18.95 -2.29 9.07
CA LEU A 33 18.52 -2.84 7.79
C LEU A 33 17.72 -1.80 6.97
N VAL A 34 16.92 -0.96 7.63
CA VAL A 34 16.21 0.15 6.98
C VAL A 34 17.20 1.15 6.40
N GLU A 35 18.22 1.53 7.15
CA GLU A 35 19.26 2.45 6.69
C GLU A 35 20.08 1.84 5.55
N ALA A 36 20.48 0.59 5.67
CA ALA A 36 21.19 -0.13 4.60
C ALA A 36 20.35 -0.20 3.31
N TRP A 37 19.04 -0.41 3.43
CA TRP A 37 18.13 -0.37 2.29
C TRP A 37 18.14 1.00 1.62
N LEU A 38 17.96 2.08 2.38
CA LEU A 38 17.87 3.43 1.85
C LEU A 38 19.16 3.93 1.25
N GLN A 39 20.30 3.63 1.88
CA GLN A 39 21.61 4.18 1.49
C GLN A 39 22.36 3.30 0.49
N THR A 40 22.09 1.99 0.47
CA THR A 40 22.91 1.05 -0.28
C THR A 40 22.11 0.17 -1.23
N GLU A 41 21.10 -0.56 -0.72
CA GLU A 41 20.45 -1.62 -1.50
C GLU A 41 19.53 -1.05 -2.57
N TYR A 42 18.62 -0.15 -2.21
CA TYR A 42 17.72 0.46 -3.19
C TYR A 42 18.46 1.30 -4.25
N PRO A 43 19.47 2.12 -3.93
CA PRO A 43 20.32 2.78 -4.93
C PRO A 43 20.97 1.81 -5.91
N LYS A 44 21.47 0.65 -5.45
CA LYS A 44 22.02 -0.41 -6.33
C LYS A 44 20.95 -0.97 -7.26
N ILE A 45 19.77 -1.31 -6.72
CA ILE A 45 18.63 -1.81 -7.50
C ILE A 45 18.26 -0.80 -8.59
N ARG A 46 18.17 0.48 -8.24
CA ARG A 46 17.83 1.56 -9.16
C ARG A 46 18.88 1.75 -10.25
N ALA A 47 20.17 1.71 -9.90
CA ALA A 47 21.27 1.77 -10.87
C ALA A 47 21.23 0.57 -11.82
N GLN A 48 20.97 -0.63 -11.31
CA GLN A 48 20.83 -1.84 -12.13
C GLN A 48 19.61 -1.74 -13.05
N ALA A 49 18.45 -1.28 -12.54
CA ALA A 49 17.24 -1.10 -13.34
C ALA A 49 17.50 -0.12 -14.50
N LYS A 50 18.13 1.02 -14.23
CA LYS A 50 18.50 2.02 -15.24
C LYS A 50 19.39 1.41 -16.33
N ARG A 51 20.38 0.58 -15.94
CA ARG A 51 21.32 -0.05 -16.87
C ARG A 51 20.66 -1.00 -17.86
N VAL A 52 19.62 -1.72 -17.42
CA VAL A 52 18.91 -2.71 -18.25
C VAL A 52 17.58 -2.22 -18.80
N GLY A 53 17.23 -0.96 -18.55
CA GLY A 53 15.96 -0.36 -18.96
C GLY A 53 14.75 -0.92 -18.22
N ALA A 54 14.92 -1.47 -17.02
CA ALA A 54 13.82 -2.04 -16.24
C ALA A 54 12.99 -0.96 -15.56
N GLU A 55 11.68 -1.20 -15.45
CA GLU A 55 10.80 -0.41 -14.61
C GLU A 55 10.71 -1.03 -13.21
N ILE A 56 10.82 -0.18 -12.18
CA ILE A 56 10.70 -0.61 -10.78
C ILE A 56 9.24 -0.51 -10.35
N PHE A 57 8.71 -1.60 -9.82
CA PHE A 57 7.40 -1.66 -9.19
C PHE A 57 7.54 -2.04 -7.72
N PHE A 58 6.66 -1.49 -6.90
CA PHE A 58 6.43 -1.88 -5.52
C PHE A 58 5.10 -2.61 -5.46
N GLU A 59 5.09 -3.73 -4.82
CA GLU A 59 3.94 -4.63 -4.73
C GLU A 59 3.59 -4.88 -3.27
N ASP A 60 2.28 -5.06 -3.02
CA ASP A 60 1.74 -5.42 -1.72
C ASP A 60 0.38 -6.13 -1.84
N GLU A 61 -0.01 -6.82 -0.78
CA GLU A 61 -1.33 -7.42 -0.64
C GLU A 61 -2.09 -6.83 0.55
N SER A 62 -3.38 -6.69 0.37
CA SER A 62 -4.23 -6.22 1.46
C SER A 62 -5.61 -6.84 1.45
N GLY A 63 -6.11 -7.11 2.65
CA GLY A 63 -7.50 -7.46 2.88
C GLY A 63 -8.36 -6.23 3.17
N VAL A 64 -9.62 -6.28 2.75
CA VAL A 64 -10.63 -5.30 3.13
C VAL A 64 -11.93 -6.01 3.50
N ARG A 65 -12.61 -5.48 4.52
CA ARG A 65 -13.88 -5.99 5.01
C ARG A 65 -14.99 -4.98 4.81
N SER A 66 -16.22 -5.47 4.68
CA SER A 66 -17.41 -4.63 4.50
C SER A 66 -17.76 -3.77 5.71
N ASP A 67 -17.28 -4.16 6.90
CA ASP A 67 -17.45 -3.40 8.15
C ASP A 67 -16.34 -2.38 8.40
N PHE A 68 -15.50 -2.11 7.40
CA PHE A 68 -14.50 -1.05 7.47
C PHE A 68 -15.19 0.30 7.26
N HIS A 69 -15.33 1.05 8.34
CA HIS A 69 -15.86 2.41 8.33
C HIS A 69 -14.83 3.35 8.93
N SER A 70 -14.64 4.48 8.29
CA SER A 70 -13.78 5.54 8.79
C SER A 70 -14.33 6.90 8.40
N GLY A 71 -13.99 7.91 9.22
CA GLY A 71 -14.38 9.29 8.98
C GLY A 71 -15.57 9.74 9.82
N THR A 72 -15.95 11.00 9.59
CA THR A 72 -17.05 11.69 10.23
C THR A 72 -18.04 12.17 9.19
N THR A 73 -19.28 12.41 9.60
CA THR A 73 -20.31 13.03 8.77
C THR A 73 -21.01 14.15 9.53
N TRP A 74 -21.79 14.94 8.82
CA TRP A 74 -22.53 16.04 9.41
C TRP A 74 -23.88 15.59 9.94
N ALA A 75 -24.24 16.07 11.12
CA ALA A 75 -25.56 15.90 11.74
C ALA A 75 -25.90 17.14 12.59
N PRO A 76 -27.15 17.36 12.93
CA PRO A 76 -27.54 18.40 13.90
C PRO A 76 -26.80 18.20 15.22
N LYS A 77 -26.45 19.29 15.89
CA LYS A 77 -25.79 19.26 17.19
C LYS A 77 -26.60 18.43 18.20
N GLY A 78 -25.91 17.47 18.83
CA GLY A 78 -26.54 16.56 19.81
C GLY A 78 -27.24 15.34 19.19
N GLN A 79 -27.23 15.19 17.85
CA GLN A 79 -27.80 14.03 17.17
C GLN A 79 -26.69 13.23 16.49
N THR A 80 -26.48 12.00 16.94
CA THR A 80 -25.53 11.09 16.30
C THR A 80 -26.12 10.52 15.01
N PRO A 81 -25.48 10.70 13.85
CA PRO A 81 -25.98 10.16 12.60
C PRO A 81 -25.90 8.61 12.61
N ILE A 82 -26.95 7.98 12.10
CA ILE A 82 -27.04 6.51 11.99
C ILE A 82 -26.90 6.12 10.53
N VAL A 83 -25.87 5.33 10.21
CA VAL A 83 -25.72 4.68 8.92
C VAL A 83 -26.19 3.22 9.06
N ARG A 84 -27.25 2.87 8.35
CA ARG A 84 -27.77 1.50 8.33
C ARG A 84 -26.90 0.66 7.42
N VAL A 85 -26.34 -0.42 7.95
CA VAL A 85 -25.50 -1.39 7.24
C VAL A 85 -25.99 -2.80 7.51
N THR A 86 -25.65 -3.74 6.65
CA THR A 86 -25.90 -5.17 6.89
C THR A 86 -25.07 -5.67 8.06
N GLY A 87 -25.63 -6.56 8.90
CA GLY A 87 -24.89 -7.28 9.93
C GLY A 87 -23.95 -8.37 9.39
N ALA A 88 -24.06 -8.71 8.11
CA ALA A 88 -23.19 -9.68 7.46
C ALA A 88 -21.82 -9.10 7.14
N ARG A 89 -20.76 -9.90 7.28
CA ARG A 89 -19.38 -9.50 7.02
C ARG A 89 -18.88 -10.16 5.74
N PHE A 90 -18.46 -9.34 4.81
CA PHE A 90 -17.83 -9.76 3.55
C PHE A 90 -16.38 -9.29 3.54
N SER A 91 -15.51 -10.07 2.92
CA SER A 91 -14.10 -9.72 2.75
C SER A 91 -13.64 -9.99 1.33
N LEU A 92 -12.67 -9.21 0.90
CA LEU A 92 -11.94 -9.40 -0.35
C LEU A 92 -10.45 -9.20 -0.06
N ASN A 93 -9.61 -9.94 -0.79
CA ASN A 93 -8.18 -9.68 -0.83
C ASN A 93 -7.81 -9.01 -2.16
N MET A 94 -6.82 -8.19 -2.10
CA MET A 94 -6.33 -7.38 -3.21
C MET A 94 -4.82 -7.54 -3.28
N ILE A 95 -4.30 -7.51 -4.48
CA ILE A 95 -2.88 -7.45 -4.77
C ILE A 95 -2.67 -6.36 -5.81
N SER A 96 -1.69 -5.49 -5.61
CA SER A 96 -1.33 -4.46 -6.58
C SER A 96 0.17 -4.28 -6.71
N ALA A 97 0.55 -3.60 -7.76
CA ALA A 97 1.89 -3.10 -7.94
C ALA A 97 1.83 -1.72 -8.59
N ILE A 98 2.61 -0.79 -8.04
CA ILE A 98 2.70 0.59 -8.53
C ILE A 98 4.13 0.96 -8.88
N SER A 99 4.27 1.85 -9.84
CA SER A 99 5.58 2.40 -10.20
C SER A 99 5.64 3.92 -10.01
N PRO A 100 6.85 4.49 -9.82
CA PRO A 100 7.05 5.93 -9.75
C PRO A 100 6.63 6.67 -11.03
N ARG A 101 6.42 5.95 -12.14
CA ARG A 101 5.88 6.52 -13.40
C ARG A 101 4.38 6.71 -13.37
N GLY A 102 3.70 6.25 -12.31
CA GLY A 102 2.24 6.35 -12.17
C GLY A 102 1.49 5.15 -12.72
N THR A 103 2.18 4.07 -13.07
CA THR A 103 1.54 2.81 -13.46
C THR A 103 0.97 2.12 -12.23
N LEU A 104 -0.26 1.62 -12.32
CA LEU A 104 -0.88 0.73 -11.34
C LEU A 104 -1.42 -0.51 -12.04
N ARG A 105 -1.06 -1.69 -11.53
CA ARG A 105 -1.64 -2.99 -11.89
C ARG A 105 -2.25 -3.61 -10.65
N PHE A 106 -3.44 -4.21 -10.78
CA PHE A 106 -4.08 -4.81 -9.63
C PHE A 106 -4.90 -6.06 -9.99
N MET A 107 -5.16 -6.86 -8.98
CA MET A 107 -6.07 -7.99 -9.03
C MET A 107 -6.83 -8.08 -7.71
N VAL A 108 -8.14 -8.34 -7.78
CA VAL A 108 -8.98 -8.62 -6.62
C VAL A 108 -9.28 -10.10 -6.61
N VAL A 109 -9.11 -10.73 -5.46
CA VAL A 109 -9.27 -12.18 -5.29
C VAL A 109 -10.23 -12.50 -4.16
N ARG A 110 -10.93 -13.64 -4.29
CA ARG A 110 -11.69 -14.24 -3.20
C ARG A 110 -10.80 -15.30 -2.55
N GLY A 111 -10.61 -15.21 -1.24
CA GLY A 111 -9.69 -16.10 -0.52
C GLY A 111 -8.27 -15.54 -0.40
N GLY A 112 -7.35 -16.30 0.18
CA GLY A 112 -5.98 -15.86 0.48
C GLY A 112 -5.11 -15.66 -0.76
N VAL A 113 -4.08 -14.82 -0.64
CA VAL A 113 -3.05 -14.66 -1.65
C VAL A 113 -1.94 -15.68 -1.38
N GLY A 114 -2.01 -16.82 -2.07
CA GLY A 114 -0.96 -17.83 -2.06
C GLY A 114 -0.08 -17.76 -3.32
N ALA A 115 0.96 -18.59 -3.38
CA ALA A 115 1.94 -18.59 -4.47
C ALA A 115 1.32 -18.67 -5.88
N GLN A 116 0.24 -19.46 -6.07
CA GLN A 116 -0.41 -19.58 -7.38
C GLN A 116 -1.16 -18.30 -7.78
N VAL A 117 -1.78 -17.62 -6.80
CA VAL A 117 -2.45 -16.32 -7.01
C VAL A 117 -1.39 -15.28 -7.37
N PHE A 118 -0.28 -15.25 -6.65
CA PHE A 118 0.85 -14.37 -6.92
C PHE A 118 1.42 -14.60 -8.32
N ILE A 119 1.66 -15.85 -8.75
CA ILE A 119 2.09 -16.17 -10.13
C ILE A 119 1.08 -15.64 -11.17
N THR A 120 -0.22 -15.78 -10.89
CA THR A 120 -1.26 -15.23 -11.77
C THR A 120 -1.18 -13.71 -11.87
N PHE A 121 -0.92 -13.05 -10.75
CA PHE A 121 -0.69 -11.60 -10.72
C PHE A 121 0.57 -11.20 -11.50
N LEU A 122 1.69 -11.89 -11.30
CA LEU A 122 2.94 -11.66 -12.04
C LEU A 122 2.75 -11.76 -13.56
N LYS A 123 1.98 -12.77 -14.03
CA LYS A 123 1.63 -12.90 -15.44
C LYS A 123 0.84 -11.67 -15.96
N ARG A 124 -0.09 -11.16 -15.16
CA ARG A 124 -0.87 -9.95 -15.49
C ARG A 124 -0.01 -8.69 -15.44
N LEU A 125 0.93 -8.60 -14.51
CA LEU A 125 1.87 -7.48 -14.40
C LEU A 125 2.75 -7.40 -15.65
N LEU A 126 3.26 -8.54 -16.12
CA LEU A 126 4.11 -8.65 -17.31
C LEU A 126 3.34 -8.45 -18.63
N ALA A 127 2.02 -8.61 -18.61
CA ALA A 127 1.23 -8.50 -19.84
C ALA A 127 1.27 -7.09 -20.42
N GLY A 128 1.72 -6.96 -21.67
CA GLY A 128 1.87 -5.68 -22.36
C GLY A 128 3.07 -4.84 -21.93
N MET A 129 4.00 -5.41 -21.14
CA MET A 129 5.29 -4.80 -20.85
C MET A 129 6.34 -5.30 -21.82
N ASP A 130 6.99 -4.39 -22.50
CA ASP A 130 8.05 -4.64 -23.51
C ASP A 130 9.47 -4.52 -22.89
N HIS A 131 9.57 -4.15 -21.63
CA HIS A 131 10.79 -3.97 -20.86
C HIS A 131 10.80 -4.85 -19.61
N PRO A 132 11.99 -5.12 -19.04
CA PRO A 132 12.10 -5.87 -17.80
C PRO A 132 11.44 -5.14 -16.61
N ILE A 133 10.99 -5.93 -15.63
CA ILE A 133 10.40 -5.43 -14.38
C ILE A 133 11.30 -5.81 -13.22
N PHE A 134 11.58 -4.84 -12.35
CA PHE A 134 12.16 -5.04 -11.03
C PHE A 134 11.05 -4.85 -10.00
N LEU A 135 10.62 -5.95 -9.38
CA LEU A 135 9.52 -5.95 -8.43
C LEU A 135 10.06 -5.97 -6.99
N ILE A 136 9.69 -4.98 -6.23
CA ILE A 136 10.02 -4.89 -4.80
C ILE A 136 8.80 -5.36 -4.02
N VAL A 137 8.98 -6.36 -3.17
CA VAL A 137 7.94 -7.03 -2.40
C VAL A 137 8.34 -7.10 -0.92
N ASP A 138 7.40 -7.39 -0.07
CA ASP A 138 7.66 -7.70 1.34
C ASP A 138 8.18 -9.14 1.55
N GLY A 139 8.34 -9.53 2.81
CA GLY A 139 8.81 -10.86 3.20
C GLY A 139 7.76 -11.96 3.17
N HIS A 140 6.59 -11.77 2.58
CA HIS A 140 5.51 -12.77 2.61
C HIS A 140 5.97 -14.14 2.05
N PRO A 141 5.61 -15.27 2.70
CA PRO A 141 6.10 -16.59 2.29
C PRO A 141 5.72 -16.98 0.86
N ALA A 142 4.60 -16.48 0.33
CA ALA A 142 4.18 -16.74 -1.04
C ALA A 142 5.22 -16.28 -2.07
N HIS A 143 5.92 -15.16 -1.82
CA HIS A 143 6.94 -14.59 -2.72
C HIS A 143 8.20 -15.47 -2.81
N ARG A 144 8.48 -16.24 -1.76
CA ARG A 144 9.65 -17.13 -1.67
C ARG A 144 9.35 -18.58 -2.05
N ALA A 145 8.12 -18.89 -2.46
CA ALA A 145 7.71 -20.25 -2.79
C ALA A 145 8.50 -20.81 -3.98
N LYS A 146 8.84 -22.10 -3.95
CA LYS A 146 9.56 -22.79 -5.03
C LYS A 146 8.87 -22.68 -6.40
N SER A 147 7.53 -22.62 -6.42
CA SER A 147 6.78 -22.43 -7.65
C SER A 147 6.98 -21.05 -8.27
N VAL A 148 7.10 -20.01 -7.42
CA VAL A 148 7.41 -18.65 -7.85
C VAL A 148 8.83 -18.57 -8.40
N GLN A 149 9.80 -19.19 -7.72
CA GLN A 149 11.18 -19.25 -8.19
C GLN A 149 11.28 -19.91 -9.58
N ARG A 150 10.65 -21.07 -9.77
CA ARG A 150 10.60 -21.75 -11.08
C ARG A 150 9.93 -20.90 -12.16
N PHE A 151 8.86 -20.18 -11.80
CA PHE A 151 8.23 -19.26 -12.72
C PHE A 151 9.18 -18.11 -13.10
N MET A 152 9.90 -17.54 -12.13
CA MET A 152 10.89 -16.49 -12.37
C MET A 152 12.03 -16.95 -13.31
N GLU A 153 12.53 -18.16 -13.10
CA GLU A 153 13.58 -18.78 -13.95
C GLU A 153 13.11 -18.89 -15.41
N SER A 154 11.83 -19.25 -15.63
CA SER A 154 11.25 -19.37 -16.98
C SER A 154 11.08 -18.02 -17.72
N LEU A 155 11.28 -16.89 -17.03
CA LEU A 155 11.13 -15.55 -17.62
C LEU A 155 12.45 -14.96 -18.14
N GLU A 156 13.56 -15.71 -18.07
CA GLU A 156 14.86 -15.33 -18.65
C GLU A 156 15.30 -13.89 -18.29
N GLY A 157 15.04 -13.48 -17.07
CA GLY A 157 15.43 -12.16 -16.54
C GLY A 157 14.46 -11.02 -16.83
N ARG A 158 13.30 -11.27 -17.48
CA ARG A 158 12.26 -10.27 -17.68
C ARG A 158 11.63 -9.76 -16.38
N LEU A 159 11.74 -10.52 -15.30
CA LEU A 159 11.28 -10.14 -13.97
C LEU A 159 12.35 -10.47 -12.94
N LYS A 160 12.67 -9.52 -12.05
CA LYS A 160 13.51 -9.74 -10.86
C LYS A 160 12.73 -9.31 -9.63
N ILE A 161 12.80 -10.11 -8.56
CA ILE A 161 12.18 -9.79 -7.26
C ILE A 161 13.27 -9.36 -6.28
N PHE A 162 12.98 -8.30 -5.54
CA PHE A 162 13.79 -7.77 -4.45
C PHE A 162 12.90 -7.65 -3.21
N PHE A 163 13.49 -7.78 -2.02
CA PHE A 163 12.74 -7.81 -0.78
C PHE A 163 13.01 -6.57 0.04
N LEU A 164 11.95 -5.94 0.53
CA LEU A 164 12.03 -4.88 1.54
C LEU A 164 12.64 -5.41 2.85
N PRO A 165 13.23 -4.53 3.67
CA PRO A 165 13.60 -4.88 5.04
C PRO A 165 12.40 -5.45 5.79
N PRO A 166 12.59 -6.48 6.62
CA PRO A 166 11.51 -7.04 7.40
C PRO A 166 10.82 -6.00 8.30
N TYR A 167 9.49 -6.11 8.45
CA TYR A 167 8.70 -5.24 9.33
C TYR A 167 8.79 -3.74 9.01
N SER A 168 8.91 -3.38 7.73
CA SER A 168 9.06 -1.98 7.28
C SER A 168 8.01 -1.61 6.22
N PRO A 169 6.71 -1.76 6.51
CA PRO A 169 5.63 -1.47 5.54
C PRO A 169 5.62 0.00 5.12
N GLU A 170 6.08 0.92 5.99
CA GLU A 170 6.16 2.34 5.67
C GLU A 170 7.09 2.66 4.49
N LEU A 171 8.03 1.76 4.17
CA LEU A 171 8.88 1.89 2.99
C LEU A 171 8.18 1.48 1.70
N ASN A 172 7.02 0.80 1.79
CA ASN A 172 6.26 0.38 0.62
C ASN A 172 5.24 1.43 0.20
N PRO A 173 5.43 2.13 -0.93
CA PRO A 173 4.45 3.12 -1.38
C PRO A 173 3.10 2.50 -1.76
N ASP A 174 3.02 1.20 -2.03
CA ASP A 174 1.77 0.50 -2.35
C ASP A 174 0.82 0.41 -1.14
N GLU A 175 1.33 0.48 0.09
CA GLU A 175 0.50 0.65 1.30
C GLU A 175 -0.41 1.89 1.25
N LEU A 176 0.03 2.95 0.58
CA LEU A 176 -0.76 4.16 0.38
C LEU A 176 -1.92 3.96 -0.60
N VAL A 177 -1.79 3.01 -1.53
CA VAL A 177 -2.90 2.56 -2.38
C VAL A 177 -3.99 1.95 -1.51
N TRP A 178 -3.62 1.08 -0.56
CA TRP A 178 -4.58 0.44 0.34
C TRP A 178 -5.25 1.44 1.28
N ASN A 179 -4.49 2.40 1.78
CA ASN A 179 -5.03 3.51 2.57
C ASN A 179 -6.09 4.29 1.79
N ASP A 180 -5.82 4.58 0.54
CA ASP A 180 -6.75 5.29 -0.34
C ASP A 180 -7.99 4.44 -0.65
N VAL A 181 -7.82 3.17 -1.03
CA VAL A 181 -8.92 2.25 -1.33
C VAL A 181 -9.83 2.05 -0.13
N LYS A 182 -9.26 1.84 1.07
CA LYS A 182 -10.03 1.64 2.30
C LYS A 182 -10.79 2.90 2.71
N ASN A 183 -10.10 4.05 2.78
CA ASN A 183 -10.66 5.28 3.35
C ASN A 183 -11.50 6.08 2.35
N ARG A 184 -11.15 6.09 1.08
CA ARG A 184 -11.88 6.87 0.03
C ARG A 184 -12.78 6.00 -0.84
N GLY A 185 -12.52 4.70 -0.89
CA GLY A 185 -13.35 3.73 -1.61
C GLY A 185 -14.41 3.11 -0.71
N VAL A 186 -13.98 2.18 0.14
CA VAL A 186 -14.88 1.31 0.91
C VAL A 186 -15.56 2.04 2.06
N ALA A 187 -14.82 2.81 2.85
CA ALA A 187 -15.37 3.49 4.04
C ALA A 187 -16.50 4.49 3.73
N ARG A 188 -16.59 4.96 2.48
CA ARG A 188 -17.61 5.89 2.00
C ARG A 188 -18.73 5.22 1.22
N ALA A 189 -18.64 3.91 1.02
CA ALA A 189 -19.63 3.14 0.26
C ALA A 189 -20.64 2.48 1.21
N ILE A 190 -21.91 2.46 0.80
CA ILE A 190 -22.92 1.63 1.45
C ILE A 190 -22.76 0.22 0.87
N VAL A 191 -22.31 -0.72 1.70
CA VAL A 191 -22.04 -2.10 1.31
C VAL A 191 -23.12 -3.01 1.90
N ASN A 192 -24.07 -3.44 1.07
CA ASN A 192 -25.16 -4.33 1.46
C ASN A 192 -24.88 -5.79 1.07
N GLY A 193 -23.84 -6.04 0.26
CA GLY A 193 -23.49 -7.37 -0.21
C GLY A 193 -22.08 -7.48 -0.81
N PRO A 194 -21.62 -8.70 -1.11
CA PRO A 194 -20.27 -8.92 -1.68
C PRO A 194 -20.04 -8.20 -3.01
N ARG A 195 -21.09 -8.03 -3.80
CA ARG A 195 -21.01 -7.32 -5.08
C ARG A 195 -20.76 -5.81 -4.89
N ASP A 196 -21.34 -5.22 -3.85
CA ASP A 196 -21.15 -3.79 -3.55
C ASP A 196 -19.74 -3.54 -3.06
N LEU A 197 -19.19 -4.43 -2.18
CA LEU A 197 -17.81 -4.36 -1.75
C LEU A 197 -16.86 -4.47 -2.94
N LEU A 198 -17.06 -5.45 -3.83
CA LEU A 198 -16.25 -5.60 -5.04
C LEU A 198 -16.33 -4.37 -5.93
N ARG A 199 -17.53 -3.80 -6.12
CA ARG A 199 -17.73 -2.58 -6.93
C ARG A 199 -17.00 -1.39 -6.35
N ALA A 200 -17.07 -1.17 -5.03
CA ALA A 200 -16.37 -0.09 -4.35
C ALA A 200 -14.85 -0.22 -4.50
N VAL A 201 -14.31 -1.41 -4.24
CA VAL A 201 -12.87 -1.70 -4.35
C VAL A 201 -12.38 -1.52 -5.79
N VAL A 202 -13.00 -2.22 -6.75
CA VAL A 202 -12.59 -2.18 -8.16
C VAL A 202 -12.78 -0.78 -8.75
N GLY A 203 -13.86 -0.09 -8.37
CA GLY A 203 -14.13 1.28 -8.80
C GLY A 203 -13.01 2.22 -8.35
N ARG A 204 -12.57 2.12 -7.09
CA ARG A 204 -11.47 2.97 -6.58
C ARG A 204 -10.12 2.62 -7.20
N LEU A 205 -9.79 1.34 -7.33
CA LEU A 205 -8.55 0.90 -7.98
C LEU A 205 -8.48 1.33 -9.46
N ARG A 206 -9.59 1.23 -10.20
CA ARG A 206 -9.67 1.73 -11.58
C ARG A 206 -9.54 3.24 -11.69
N TYR A 207 -10.10 3.97 -10.71
CA TYR A 207 -9.92 5.41 -10.64
C TYR A 207 -8.42 5.76 -10.49
N LEU A 208 -7.73 5.12 -9.55
CA LEU A 208 -6.28 5.30 -9.34
C LEU A 208 -5.50 4.93 -10.60
N GLN A 209 -5.82 3.80 -11.25
CA GLN A 209 -5.18 3.35 -12.47
C GLN A 209 -5.31 4.35 -13.63
N LYS A 210 -6.41 5.10 -13.68
CA LYS A 210 -6.66 6.15 -14.68
C LYS A 210 -6.13 7.52 -14.27
N THR A 211 -5.55 7.64 -13.08
CA THR A 211 -5.04 8.89 -12.54
C THR A 211 -3.56 8.75 -12.14
N PRO A 212 -2.63 8.66 -13.11
CA PRO A 212 -1.21 8.41 -12.85
C PRO A 212 -0.59 9.38 -11.84
N ASN A 213 -0.94 10.67 -11.90
CA ASN A 213 -0.43 11.68 -10.95
C ASN A 213 -0.77 11.34 -9.49
N MET A 214 -1.90 10.67 -9.26
CA MET A 214 -2.29 10.24 -7.92
C MET A 214 -1.42 9.08 -7.44
N VAL A 215 -1.12 8.14 -8.32
CA VAL A 215 -0.19 7.04 -8.02
C VAL A 215 1.22 7.59 -7.78
N GLN A 216 1.69 8.53 -8.59
CA GLN A 216 2.97 9.21 -8.39
C GLN A 216 3.04 9.91 -7.02
N SER A 217 1.94 10.52 -6.56
CA SER A 217 1.92 11.21 -5.26
C SER A 217 2.21 10.29 -4.08
N PHE A 218 1.96 8.98 -4.19
CA PHE A 218 2.29 7.99 -3.17
C PHE A 218 3.80 7.81 -2.98
N PHE A 219 4.60 8.19 -3.96
CA PHE A 219 6.06 8.21 -3.87
C PHE A 219 6.62 9.52 -3.31
N HIS A 220 5.78 10.49 -2.94
CA HIS A 220 6.21 11.76 -2.38
C HIS A 220 5.99 11.88 -0.87
N ALA A 221 5.41 10.87 -0.22
CA ALA A 221 5.33 10.82 1.23
C ALA A 221 6.74 10.75 1.86
N PRO A 222 6.94 11.25 3.09
CA PRO A 222 8.26 11.31 3.71
C PRO A 222 9.02 9.97 3.69
N GLU A 223 8.32 8.86 3.94
CA GLU A 223 8.91 7.52 4.05
C GLU A 223 9.13 6.85 2.69
N THR A 224 8.38 7.25 1.65
CA THR A 224 8.41 6.62 0.32
C THR A 224 9.14 7.44 -0.75
N ARG A 225 9.49 8.70 -0.45
CA ARG A 225 10.15 9.61 -1.42
C ARG A 225 11.51 9.12 -1.93
N TYR A 226 12.15 8.18 -1.23
CA TYR A 226 13.40 7.55 -1.69
C TYR A 226 13.19 6.80 -3.02
N ALA A 227 11.96 6.35 -3.27
CA ALA A 227 11.57 5.59 -4.45
C ALA A 227 10.96 6.45 -5.57
N ALA A 228 10.86 7.78 -5.39
CA ALA A 228 10.31 8.68 -6.40
C ALA A 228 11.11 8.65 -7.71
N ALA A 229 10.44 8.88 -8.83
CA ALA A 229 11.09 9.16 -10.11
C ALA A 229 11.91 10.47 -10.00
N MET A 230 13.10 10.45 -10.56
CA MET A 230 13.88 11.67 -10.79
C MET A 230 13.53 12.26 -12.13
#